data_ae68d0f2f6e380f6622c1fb5d2619963
#
_entry.id   ae68d0f2f6e380f6622c1fb5d2619963
#
_cell.length_a   1.000
_cell.length_b   1.000
_cell.length_c   1.000
_cell.angle_alpha   90.00
_cell.angle_beta   90.00
_cell.angle_gamma   90.00
#
_symmetry.space_group_name_H-M   'P 1'
#
loop_
_entity.id
_entity.type
_entity.pdbx_description
1 polymer ?
#
loop_
_entity_poly.entity_id
_entity_poly.type
_entity_poly.pdbx_seq_one_letter_code
_entity_poly.pdbx_strand_id
1 'polypeptide(L)'
;MIILAGYVYVNSSERDRYITAFMHYTKRTRQAPGCRDVAISPDPVDPTRVNIFELWDSKSQMERYRVQTVVPNSGVEIHGGTLQEFLIESVRNPFDLHTKKE
;
A
#
# COMPACT_ATOMS: atom_id res chain seq x y z
N MET A 1 -11.22 -8.02 -8.87
CA MET A 1 -10.32 -7.67 -7.77
C MET A 1 -8.95 -7.31 -8.31
N ILE A 2 -8.30 -6.33 -7.73
CA ILE A 2 -6.99 -5.87 -8.18
C ILE A 2 -6.07 -5.64 -6.98
N ILE A 3 -4.80 -6.01 -7.14
CA ILE A 3 -3.73 -5.70 -6.20
C ILE A 3 -2.78 -4.71 -6.85
N LEU A 4 -2.43 -3.67 -6.11
CA LEU A 4 -1.27 -2.82 -6.41
C LEU A 4 -0.18 -3.19 -5.41
N ALA A 5 0.95 -3.67 -5.90
CA ALA A 5 2.01 -4.15 -5.01
C ALA A 5 3.40 -3.86 -5.55
N GLY A 6 4.32 -3.62 -4.63
CA GLY A 6 5.71 -3.38 -4.95
C GLY A 6 6.42 -2.64 -3.83
N TYR A 7 7.37 -1.82 -4.23
CA TYR A 7 8.22 -1.12 -3.27
C TYR A 7 8.86 0.10 -3.90
N VAL A 8 9.27 1.02 -3.04
CA VAL A 8 10.08 2.17 -3.42
C VAL A 8 11.35 2.21 -2.57
N TYR A 9 12.38 2.84 -3.09
CA TYR A 9 13.64 3.06 -2.37
C TYR A 9 13.76 4.53 -2.00
N VAL A 10 14.13 4.78 -0.76
CA VAL A 10 14.43 6.11 -0.22
C VAL A 10 15.73 6.02 0.57
N ASN A 11 16.29 7.16 0.96
CA ASN A 11 17.42 7.14 1.90
C ASN A 11 16.99 6.52 3.22
N SER A 12 17.86 5.67 3.79
CA SER A 12 17.56 5.00 5.06
C SER A 12 17.26 5.99 6.19
N SER A 13 17.92 7.14 6.18
CA SER A 13 17.72 8.21 7.18
C SER A 13 16.37 8.91 7.04
N GLU A 14 15.66 8.74 5.92
CA GLU A 14 14.38 9.41 5.64
C GLU A 14 13.20 8.45 5.57
N ARG A 15 13.45 7.14 5.70
CA ARG A 15 12.40 6.14 5.55
C ARG A 15 11.26 6.31 6.56
N ASP A 16 11.58 6.56 7.83
CA ASP A 16 10.58 6.76 8.87
C ASP A 16 9.71 7.99 8.57
N ARG A 17 10.32 9.05 8.07
CA ARG A 17 9.61 10.26 7.67
C ARG A 17 8.64 9.97 6.51
N TYR A 18 9.08 9.18 5.54
CA TYR A 18 8.23 8.78 4.42
C TYR A 18 7.00 8.00 4.91
N ILE A 19 7.23 6.99 5.73
CA ILE A 19 6.15 6.14 6.25
C ILE A 19 5.20 6.94 7.13
N THR A 20 5.72 7.80 7.99
CA THR A 20 4.90 8.67 8.84
C THR A 20 4.00 9.58 8.01
N ALA A 21 4.50 10.12 6.90
CA ALA A 21 3.71 10.98 6.01
C ALA A 21 2.51 10.23 5.40
N PHE A 22 2.61 8.92 5.23
CA PHE A 22 1.54 8.09 4.67
C PHE A 22 0.63 7.45 5.73
N MET A 23 0.83 7.72 6.99
CA MET A 23 0.04 7.10 8.06
C MET A 23 -1.45 7.45 7.97
N HIS A 24 -1.77 8.74 7.84
CA HIS A 24 -3.15 9.18 7.69
C HIS A 24 -3.76 8.74 6.37
N TYR A 25 -2.98 8.75 5.30
CA TYR A 25 -3.40 8.24 4.00
C TYR A 25 -3.80 6.77 4.10
N THR A 26 -2.97 5.96 4.73
CA THR A 26 -3.23 4.52 4.92
C THR A 26 -4.52 4.31 5.71
N LYS A 27 -4.67 5.01 6.82
CA LYS A 27 -5.86 4.91 7.68
C LYS A 27 -7.13 5.28 6.91
N ARG A 28 -7.09 6.39 6.17
CA ARG A 28 -8.24 6.85 5.40
C ARG A 28 -8.55 5.92 4.23
N THR A 29 -7.52 5.46 3.52
CA THR A 29 -7.68 4.61 2.35
C THR A 29 -8.30 3.26 2.71
N ARG A 30 -7.96 2.71 3.86
CA ARG A 30 -8.56 1.46 4.34
C ARG A 30 -10.08 1.55 4.51
N GLN A 31 -10.63 2.74 4.64
CA GLN A 31 -12.07 2.96 4.81
C GLN A 31 -12.77 3.34 3.51
N ALA A 32 -12.04 3.46 2.41
CA ALA A 32 -12.61 3.85 1.13
C ALA A 32 -13.47 2.74 0.54
N PRO A 33 -14.57 3.09 -0.16
CA PRO A 33 -15.41 2.09 -0.81
C PRO A 33 -14.60 1.22 -1.78
N GLY A 34 -14.66 -0.09 -1.59
CA GLY A 34 -13.95 -1.06 -2.42
C GLY A 34 -12.53 -1.36 -1.98
N CYS A 35 -11.98 -0.62 -1.06
CA CYS A 35 -10.66 -0.92 -0.51
C CYS A 35 -10.76 -2.02 0.53
N ARG A 36 -10.01 -3.11 0.32
CA ARG A 36 -9.95 -4.22 1.27
C ARG A 36 -8.75 -4.12 2.20
N ASP A 37 -7.64 -3.60 1.71
CA ASP A 37 -6.46 -3.40 2.53
C ASP A 37 -5.47 -2.47 1.86
N VAL A 38 -4.69 -1.78 2.69
CA VAL A 38 -3.53 -0.98 2.28
C VAL A 38 -2.47 -1.15 3.34
N ALA A 39 -1.24 -1.38 2.92
CA ALA A 39 -0.09 -1.41 3.80
C ALA A 39 1.09 -0.69 3.16
N ILE A 40 1.66 0.25 3.88
CA ILE A 40 2.88 0.96 3.49
C ILE A 40 3.81 0.84 4.68
N SER A 41 4.86 0.03 4.55
CA SER A 41 5.65 -0.40 5.70
C SER A 41 7.13 -0.51 5.37
N PRO A 42 7.98 -0.39 6.40
CA PRO A 42 9.41 -0.56 6.19
C PRO A 42 9.74 -2.03 5.93
N ASP A 43 10.65 -2.24 4.98
CA ASP A 43 11.15 -3.58 4.73
C ASP A 43 12.02 -4.04 5.92
N PRO A 44 11.86 -5.27 6.42
CA PRO A 44 12.63 -5.73 7.58
C PRO A 44 14.08 -6.04 7.29
N VAL A 45 14.46 -6.17 6.03
CA VAL A 45 15.82 -6.55 5.61
C VAL A 45 16.58 -5.37 5.04
N ASP A 46 15.97 -4.62 4.14
CA ASP A 46 16.62 -3.50 3.44
C ASP A 46 16.18 -2.17 4.07
N PRO A 47 17.09 -1.43 4.73
CA PRO A 47 16.73 -0.18 5.42
C PRO A 47 16.33 0.96 4.47
N THR A 48 16.54 0.82 3.16
CA THR A 48 16.15 1.83 2.18
C THR A 48 14.80 1.53 1.53
N ARG A 49 14.23 0.36 1.78
CA ARG A 49 13.05 -0.11 1.07
C ARG A 49 11.77 0.11 1.86
N VAL A 50 10.75 0.59 1.17
CA VAL A 50 9.38 0.71 1.68
C VAL A 50 8.49 -0.20 0.84
N ASN A 51 7.80 -1.13 1.48
CA ASN A 51 6.89 -2.05 0.81
C ASN A 51 5.50 -1.42 0.73
N ILE A 52 4.84 -1.59 -0.42
CA ILE A 52 3.53 -1.00 -0.71
C ILE A 52 2.60 -2.09 -1.18
N PHE A 53 1.42 -2.14 -0.58
CA PHE A 53 0.37 -3.09 -0.95
C PHE A 53 -0.99 -2.43 -0.86
N GLU A 54 -1.81 -2.61 -1.90
CA GLU A 54 -3.23 -2.23 -1.89
C GLU A 54 -4.05 -3.35 -2.51
N LEU A 55 -5.17 -3.66 -1.90
CA LEU A 55 -6.13 -4.63 -2.41
C LEU A 55 -7.49 -3.97 -2.53
N TRP A 56 -8.06 -4.01 -3.74
CA TRP A 56 -9.33 -3.38 -4.06
C TRP A 56 -10.30 -4.37 -4.70
N ASP A 57 -11.59 -4.18 -4.47
CA ASP A 57 -12.64 -4.99 -5.09
C ASP A 57 -12.64 -4.84 -6.61
N SER A 58 -12.37 -3.63 -7.12
CA SER A 58 -12.32 -3.37 -8.55
C SER A 58 -11.36 -2.24 -8.88
N LYS A 59 -10.87 -2.26 -10.12
CA LYS A 59 -10.02 -1.20 -10.65
C LYS A 59 -10.75 0.14 -10.69
N SER A 60 -12.03 0.13 -11.04
CA SER A 60 -12.83 1.36 -11.12
C SER A 60 -12.97 2.05 -9.77
N GLN A 61 -13.14 1.29 -8.69
CA GLN A 61 -13.21 1.86 -7.35
C GLN A 61 -11.87 2.44 -6.92
N MET A 62 -10.78 1.75 -7.21
CA MET A 62 -9.43 2.26 -6.95
C MET A 62 -9.17 3.58 -7.69
N GLU A 63 -9.48 3.62 -8.98
CA GLU A 63 -9.26 4.82 -9.79
C GLU A 63 -10.14 5.99 -9.32
N ARG A 64 -11.39 5.72 -8.98
CA ARG A 64 -12.30 6.73 -8.44
C ARG A 64 -11.75 7.36 -7.17
N TYR A 65 -11.22 6.55 -6.28
CA TYR A 65 -10.62 7.03 -5.04
C TYR A 65 -9.40 7.91 -5.33
N ARG A 66 -8.53 7.49 -6.25
CA ARG A 66 -7.32 8.24 -6.60
C ARG A 66 -7.62 9.61 -7.17
N VAL A 67 -8.68 9.75 -7.92
CA VAL A 67 -9.11 11.04 -8.49
C VAL A 67 -9.55 12.01 -7.38
N GLN A 68 -10.13 11.51 -6.31
CA GLN A 68 -10.69 12.29 -5.21
C GLN A 68 -9.71 12.53 -4.06
N THR A 69 -8.60 11.84 -4.03
CA THR A 69 -7.69 11.82 -2.90
C THR A 69 -6.38 12.51 -3.22
N VAL A 70 -5.95 13.37 -2.30
CA VAL A 70 -4.63 14.00 -2.39
C VAL A 70 -3.60 13.05 -1.79
N VAL A 71 -2.61 12.68 -2.61
CA VAL A 71 -1.48 11.87 -2.15
C VAL A 71 -0.58 12.73 -1.27
N PRO A 72 -0.15 12.24 -0.11
CA PRO A 72 0.73 13.01 0.76
C PRO A 72 2.04 13.38 0.08
N ASN A 73 2.50 14.60 0.34
CA ASN A 73 3.83 15.02 -0.05
C ASN A 73 4.75 14.82 1.15
N SER A 74 5.52 13.75 1.13
CA SER A 74 6.44 13.42 2.22
C SER A 74 7.66 14.33 2.28
N GLY A 75 7.99 14.99 1.17
CA GLY A 75 9.24 15.72 1.02
C GLY A 75 10.47 14.82 0.91
N VAL A 76 10.27 13.52 0.78
CA VAL A 76 11.33 12.52 0.67
C VAL A 76 11.50 12.14 -0.79
N GLU A 77 12.74 12.16 -1.26
CA GLU A 77 13.07 11.75 -2.63
C GLU A 77 12.99 10.23 -2.79
N ILE A 78 12.33 9.80 -3.85
CA ILE A 78 12.28 8.39 -4.23
C ILE A 78 13.38 8.12 -5.23
N HIS A 79 14.25 7.17 -4.94
CA HIS A 79 15.41 6.81 -5.77
C HIS A 79 15.17 5.67 -6.74
N GLY A 80 13.97 5.11 -6.74
CA GLY A 80 13.60 4.02 -7.62
C GLY A 80 12.57 3.13 -6.97
N GLY A 81 12.27 2.03 -7.64
CA GLY A 81 11.31 1.07 -7.14
C GLY A 81 10.55 0.40 -8.26
N THR A 82 9.61 -0.43 -7.88
CA THR A 82 8.70 -1.13 -8.77
C THR A 82 7.32 -1.18 -8.13
N LEU A 83 6.31 -0.81 -8.89
CA LEU A 83 4.93 -0.86 -8.45
C LEU A 83 4.09 -1.38 -9.61
N GLN A 84 3.37 -2.47 -9.38
CA GLN A 84 2.62 -3.14 -10.45
C GLN A 84 1.20 -3.42 -10.02
N GLU A 85 0.29 -3.43 -10.99
CA GLU A 85 -1.10 -3.83 -10.80
C GLU A 85 -1.27 -5.28 -11.22
N PHE A 86 -1.92 -6.08 -10.37
CA PHE A 86 -2.20 -7.49 -10.62
C PHE A 86 -3.70 -7.71 -10.65
N LEU A 87 -4.22 -8.18 -11.78
CA LEU A 87 -5.62 -8.61 -11.86
C LEU A 87 -5.75 -9.99 -11.26
N ILE A 88 -6.72 -10.15 -10.36
CA ILE A 88 -6.92 -11.41 -9.64
C ILE A 88 -8.06 -12.20 -10.29
N GLU A 89 -7.78 -13.44 -10.69
CA GLU A 89 -8.77 -14.37 -11.21
C GLU A 89 -9.49 -15.13 -10.10
N SER A 90 -8.76 -15.52 -9.06
CA SER A 90 -9.34 -16.29 -7.96
C SER A 90 -8.61 -16.04 -6.67
N VAL A 91 -9.32 -16.24 -5.58
CA VAL A 91 -8.79 -16.11 -4.23
C VAL A 91 -9.14 -17.39 -3.47
N ARG A 92 -8.18 -17.94 -2.75
CA ARG A 92 -8.41 -19.07 -1.86
C ARG A 92 -7.61 -18.91 -0.58
N ASN A 93 -8.08 -19.53 0.47
CA ASN A 93 -7.38 -19.56 1.75
C ASN A 93 -6.48 -20.79 1.81
N PRO A 94 -5.14 -20.63 1.74
CA PRO A 94 -4.23 -21.78 1.75
C PRO A 94 -3.97 -22.37 3.16
N PHE A 95 -4.27 -21.60 4.21
CA PHE A 95 -3.92 -21.96 5.59
C PHE A 95 -5.13 -21.77 6.47
N ASP A 96 -6.17 -21.92 6.39
CA ASP A 96 -7.29 -21.80 7.35
C ASP A 96 -7.09 -20.71 8.42
N LEU A 97 -6.50 -19.56 8.01
CA LEU A 97 -6.37 -18.38 8.83
C LEU A 97 -7.63 -17.54 8.68
N HIS A 98 -8.47 -17.48 9.69
CA HIS A 98 -9.78 -16.87 9.53
C HIS A 98 -10.18 -15.92 10.65
N THR A 99 -9.42 -15.83 11.72
CA THR A 99 -9.82 -15.00 12.86
C THR A 99 -8.66 -14.20 13.41
N LYS A 100 -8.90 -12.91 13.63
CA LYS A 100 -7.99 -12.07 14.37
C LYS A 100 -8.29 -12.23 15.85
N LYS A 101 -7.25 -12.53 16.65
CA LYS A 101 -7.37 -12.61 18.11
C LYS A 101 -6.91 -11.31 18.75
N GLU A 102 -7.67 -10.86 19.71
CA GLU A 102 -7.37 -9.69 20.50
C GLU A 102 -6.96 -10.10 21.92
#